data_d60455b1b7a71a72d182dfac82bb4154
#
_entry.id   d60455b1b7a71a72d182dfac82bb4154
#
_cell.length_a   1.000
_cell.length_b   1.000
_cell.length_c   1.000
_cell.angle_alpha   90.00
_cell.angle_beta   90.00
_cell.angle_gamma   90.00
#
_symmetry.space_group_name_H-M   'P 1'
#
loop_
_entity.id
_entity.type
_entity.pdbx_description
1 polymer ?
#
loop_
_entity_poly.entity_id
_entity_poly.type
_entity_poly.pdbx_seq_one_letter_code
_entity_poly.pdbx_strand_id
1 'polypeptide(L)'
;LRNNALWNINCAVHDRGKELLVPGARCSDIAKELNEMYAAENLLQYRSFGYGHSFGVLCHYYGREAGLELREDCDTVLEEGMVVSMEPMITVPNHLPGAGGYREHDILVITKENNKGNTNITGFAYGPDHLIVKN
;
A
#
# COMPACT_ATOMS: atom_id res chain seq x y z
N LEU A 1 -2.51 2.66 -23.17
CA LEU A 1 -1.07 2.53 -22.85
C LEU A 1 -0.66 3.26 -21.58
N ARG A 2 -1.06 4.54 -21.39
CA ARG A 2 -0.71 5.33 -20.18
C ARG A 2 -1.29 4.70 -18.91
N ASN A 3 -2.54 4.26 -18.94
CA ASN A 3 -3.22 3.63 -17.80
C ASN A 3 -2.51 2.35 -17.36
N ASN A 4 -2.06 1.51 -18.30
CA ASN A 4 -1.32 0.30 -17.97
C ASN A 4 0.03 0.62 -17.30
N ALA A 5 0.73 1.67 -17.77
CA ALA A 5 1.97 2.10 -17.15
C ALA A 5 1.77 2.57 -15.70
N LEU A 6 0.75 3.39 -15.46
CA LEU A 6 0.39 3.87 -14.12
C LEU A 6 -0.03 2.71 -13.21
N TRP A 7 -0.81 1.76 -13.74
CA TRP A 7 -1.19 0.55 -13.03
C TRP A 7 0.02 -0.29 -12.62
N ASN A 8 0.95 -0.52 -13.55
CA ASN A 8 2.16 -1.28 -13.30
C ASN A 8 3.01 -0.66 -12.20
N ILE A 9 3.17 0.67 -12.21
CA ILE A 9 3.90 1.40 -11.16
C ILE A 9 3.20 1.23 -9.81
N ASN A 10 1.87 1.39 -9.77
CA ASN A 10 1.12 1.22 -8.53
C ASN A 10 1.22 -0.22 -7.99
N CYS A 11 1.19 -1.24 -8.86
CA CYS A 11 1.42 -2.63 -8.47
C CYS A 11 2.83 -2.85 -7.91
N ALA A 12 3.85 -2.26 -8.52
CA ALA A 12 5.23 -2.37 -8.03
C ALA A 12 5.39 -1.73 -6.63
N VAL A 13 4.76 -0.57 -6.41
CA VAL A 13 4.73 0.07 -5.07
C VAL A 13 3.99 -0.81 -4.06
N HIS A 14 2.89 -1.43 -4.45
CA HIS A 14 2.12 -2.36 -3.61
C HIS A 14 2.94 -3.61 -3.25
N ASP A 15 3.60 -4.23 -4.23
CA ASP A 15 4.46 -5.39 -3.99
C ASP A 15 5.60 -5.05 -3.04
N ARG A 16 6.28 -3.91 -3.27
CA ARG A 16 7.34 -3.46 -2.37
C ARG A 16 6.82 -3.17 -0.97
N GLY A 17 5.66 -2.53 -0.87
CA GLY A 17 5.00 -2.26 0.40
C GLY A 17 4.76 -3.53 1.22
N LYS A 18 4.29 -4.61 0.58
CA LYS A 18 4.11 -5.92 1.24
C LYS A 18 5.43 -6.51 1.75
N GLU A 19 6.52 -6.38 0.99
CA GLU A 19 7.84 -6.85 1.43
C GLU A 19 8.36 -6.09 2.66
N LEU A 20 8.02 -4.82 2.81
CA LEU A 20 8.43 -3.96 3.93
C LEU A 20 7.63 -4.20 5.22
N LEU A 21 6.47 -4.84 5.13
CA LEU A 21 5.62 -5.16 6.28
C LEU A 21 6.17 -6.36 7.05
N VAL A 22 7.17 -6.11 7.88
CA VAL A 22 7.83 -7.13 8.69
C VAL A 22 7.91 -6.70 10.16
N PRO A 23 8.02 -7.64 11.12
CA PRO A 23 8.24 -7.30 12.52
C PRO A 23 9.46 -6.39 12.69
N GLY A 24 9.33 -5.30 13.44
CA GLY A 24 10.38 -4.32 13.68
C GLY A 24 10.47 -3.17 12.67
N ALA A 25 9.75 -3.24 11.55
CA ALA A 25 9.69 -2.13 10.59
C ALA A 25 8.90 -0.95 11.16
N ARG A 26 9.35 0.27 10.88
CA ARG A 26 8.70 1.53 11.29
C ARG A 26 7.79 2.04 10.18
N CYS A 27 6.57 2.44 10.51
CA CYS A 27 5.59 2.93 9.53
C CYS A 27 6.10 4.11 8.71
N SER A 28 6.78 5.08 9.36
CA SER A 28 7.33 6.25 8.66
C SER A 28 8.46 5.90 7.68
N ASP A 29 9.26 4.88 7.97
CA ASP A 29 10.34 4.45 7.08
C ASP A 29 9.78 3.72 5.86
N ILE A 30 8.76 2.88 6.04
CA ILE A 30 8.03 2.25 4.95
C ILE A 30 7.44 3.33 4.04
N ALA A 31 6.75 4.32 4.60
CA ALA A 31 6.14 5.40 3.83
C ALA A 31 7.16 6.20 3.02
N LYS A 32 8.33 6.50 3.59
CA LYS A 32 9.41 7.21 2.89
C LYS A 32 9.94 6.43 1.70
N GLU A 33 10.20 5.13 1.86
CA GLU A 33 10.68 4.30 0.77
C GLU A 33 9.68 4.21 -0.39
N LEU A 34 8.39 4.03 -0.08
CA LEU A 34 7.35 3.99 -1.11
C LEU A 34 7.14 5.36 -1.79
N ASN A 35 7.36 6.48 -1.07
CA ASN A 35 7.40 7.82 -1.65
C ASN A 35 8.52 7.97 -2.68
N GLU A 36 9.72 7.43 -2.40
CA GLU A 36 10.85 7.48 -3.33
C GLU A 36 10.52 6.75 -4.64
N MET A 37 9.81 5.63 -4.59
CA MET A 37 9.35 4.93 -5.78
C MET A 37 8.40 5.80 -6.63
N TYR A 38 7.41 6.44 -6.02
CA TYR A 38 6.52 7.34 -6.75
C TYR A 38 7.24 8.61 -7.23
N ALA A 39 8.18 9.14 -6.45
CA ALA A 39 8.95 10.32 -6.83
C ALA A 39 9.84 10.05 -8.06
N ALA A 40 10.45 8.87 -8.15
CA ALA A 40 11.26 8.44 -9.31
C ALA A 40 10.46 8.45 -10.62
N GLU A 41 9.17 8.22 -10.54
CA GLU A 41 8.24 8.22 -11.68
C GLU A 41 7.47 9.56 -11.85
N ASN A 42 7.81 10.58 -11.06
CA ASN A 42 7.09 11.87 -11.00
C ASN A 42 5.60 11.72 -10.66
N LEU A 43 5.25 10.77 -9.79
CA LEU A 43 3.86 10.47 -9.41
C LEU A 43 3.53 10.80 -7.94
N LEU A 44 4.51 11.17 -7.12
CA LEU A 44 4.28 11.41 -5.69
C LEU A 44 3.22 12.49 -5.42
N GLN A 45 3.14 13.52 -6.27
CA GLN A 45 2.12 14.59 -6.16
C GLN A 45 0.69 14.08 -6.38
N TYR A 46 0.53 12.89 -6.93
CA TYR A 46 -0.78 12.27 -7.18
C TYR A 46 -1.16 11.23 -6.12
N ARG A 47 -0.30 10.99 -5.12
CA ARG A 47 -0.63 10.13 -3.99
C ARG A 47 -1.82 10.71 -3.23
N SER A 48 -2.86 9.89 -2.98
CA SER A 48 -4.11 10.34 -2.37
C SER A 48 -4.09 10.31 -0.84
N PHE A 49 -3.46 9.27 -0.25
CA PHE A 49 -3.43 9.01 1.20
C PHE A 49 -2.07 8.47 1.62
N GLY A 50 -1.97 7.99 2.89
CA GLY A 50 -0.94 7.06 3.32
C GLY A 50 -1.02 5.72 2.56
N TYR A 51 -0.12 4.81 2.87
CA TYR A 51 0.00 3.52 2.16
C TYR A 51 -0.78 2.38 2.81
N GLY A 52 -1.40 2.62 3.95
CA GLY A 52 -2.18 1.64 4.67
C GLY A 52 -2.41 2.04 6.11
N HIS A 53 -3.14 1.21 6.83
CA HIS A 53 -3.56 1.46 8.21
C HIS A 53 -3.79 0.15 8.96
N SER A 54 -3.99 0.23 10.29
CA SER A 54 -4.44 -0.92 11.06
C SER A 54 -5.81 -1.40 10.58
N PHE A 55 -5.96 -2.72 10.56
CA PHE A 55 -7.18 -3.38 10.13
C PHE A 55 -7.63 -4.38 11.21
N GLY A 56 -8.92 -4.47 11.49
CA GLY A 56 -9.43 -5.38 12.51
C GLY A 56 -10.96 -5.42 12.50
N VAL A 57 -11.57 -5.43 13.69
CA VAL A 57 -13.04 -5.40 13.82
C VAL A 57 -13.65 -4.19 13.10
N LEU A 58 -12.98 -3.05 13.19
CA LEU A 58 -13.27 -1.90 12.33
C LEU A 58 -12.29 -1.90 11.15
N CYS A 59 -12.79 -1.63 9.95
CA CYS A 59 -11.96 -1.42 8.77
C CYS A 59 -11.01 -0.24 8.98
N HIS A 60 -11.50 0.86 9.57
CA HIS A 60 -10.71 2.03 9.95
C HIS A 60 -10.89 2.35 11.42
N TYR A 61 -9.79 2.68 12.09
CA TYR A 61 -9.76 3.21 13.43
C TYR A 61 -9.44 4.70 13.39
N TYR A 62 -10.01 5.50 14.29
CA TYR A 62 -9.82 6.95 14.33
C TYR A 62 -9.30 7.43 15.68
N GLY A 63 -8.68 8.61 15.70
CA GLY A 63 -8.16 9.23 16.91
C GLY A 63 -6.99 8.44 17.50
N ARG A 64 -6.91 8.35 18.82
CA ARG A 64 -5.81 7.67 19.52
C ARG A 64 -5.74 6.17 19.26
N GLU A 65 -6.85 5.57 18.85
CA GLU A 65 -6.97 4.14 18.53
C GLU A 65 -6.39 3.81 17.16
N ALA A 66 -6.20 4.82 16.29
CA ALA A 66 -5.57 4.71 14.98
C ALA A 66 -4.03 4.82 15.05
N GLY A 67 -3.41 4.24 16.08
CA GLY A 67 -1.97 4.35 16.32
C GLY A 67 -1.06 3.72 15.26
N LEU A 68 -1.63 3.19 14.16
CA LEU A 68 -0.89 2.60 13.06
C LEU A 68 -1.44 3.09 11.72
N GLU A 69 -0.68 3.93 11.05
CA GLU A 69 -0.85 4.31 9.65
C GLU A 69 0.52 4.27 8.95
N LEU A 70 0.55 3.83 7.71
CA LEU A 70 1.77 3.84 6.90
C LEU A 70 1.95 5.23 6.28
N ARG A 71 2.38 6.17 7.11
CA ARG A 71 2.59 7.59 6.78
C ARG A 71 3.91 8.09 7.36
N GLU A 72 4.41 9.19 6.81
CA GLU A 72 5.70 9.79 7.16
C GLU A 72 5.77 10.30 8.61
N ASP A 73 4.62 10.61 9.20
CA ASP A 73 4.45 11.14 10.56
C ASP A 73 4.05 10.09 11.60
N CYS A 74 4.03 8.80 11.23
CA CYS A 74 3.69 7.69 12.12
C CYS A 74 4.93 6.88 12.50
N ASP A 75 5.33 6.97 13.77
CA ASP A 75 6.53 6.28 14.30
C ASP A 75 6.26 4.89 14.86
N THR A 76 5.04 4.38 14.71
CA THR A 76 4.69 3.03 15.17
C THR A 76 5.59 1.98 14.52
N VAL A 77 6.11 1.09 15.33
CA VAL A 77 6.91 -0.06 14.91
C VAL A 77 6.01 -1.28 14.82
N LEU A 78 6.09 -2.01 13.71
CA LEU A 78 5.26 -3.20 13.49
C LEU A 78 5.66 -4.34 14.42
N GLU A 79 4.67 -4.95 15.02
CA GLU A 79 4.83 -6.11 15.92
C GLU A 79 4.06 -7.32 15.39
N GLU A 80 4.51 -8.50 15.77
CA GLU A 80 3.83 -9.76 15.45
C GLU A 80 2.38 -9.75 15.94
N GLY A 81 1.47 -10.22 15.10
CA GLY A 81 0.03 -10.24 15.36
C GLY A 81 -0.71 -8.98 14.89
N MET A 82 -0.01 -7.90 14.54
CA MET A 82 -0.66 -6.74 13.93
C MET A 82 -1.24 -7.10 12.56
N VAL A 83 -2.43 -6.56 12.27
CA VAL A 83 -3.09 -6.69 10.97
C VAL A 83 -3.09 -5.33 10.29
N VAL A 84 -2.52 -5.28 9.11
CA VAL A 84 -2.24 -4.02 8.39
C VAL A 84 -2.74 -4.11 6.96
N SER A 85 -3.43 -3.08 6.48
CA SER A 85 -3.70 -2.92 5.05
C SER A 85 -2.46 -2.38 4.34
N MET A 86 -2.26 -2.81 3.09
CA MET A 86 -1.35 -2.20 2.12
C MET A 86 -2.16 -1.77 0.91
N GLU A 87 -2.30 -0.46 0.73
CA GLU A 87 -3.23 0.10 -0.27
C GLU A 87 -2.70 1.38 -0.94
N PRO A 88 -1.55 1.31 -1.61
CA PRO A 88 -1.04 2.47 -2.33
C PRO A 88 -2.05 2.95 -3.37
N MET A 89 -2.25 4.26 -3.43
CA MET A 89 -3.18 4.87 -4.37
C MET A 89 -2.64 6.17 -4.93
N ILE A 90 -2.74 6.30 -6.25
CA ILE A 90 -2.57 7.57 -6.96
C ILE A 90 -3.85 7.97 -7.66
N THR A 91 -4.14 9.26 -7.69
CA THR A 91 -5.29 9.85 -8.41
C THR A 91 -4.78 10.88 -9.40
N VAL A 92 -4.86 10.55 -10.68
CA VAL A 92 -4.44 11.44 -11.77
C VAL A 92 -5.62 12.34 -12.17
N PRO A 93 -5.44 13.67 -12.21
CA PRO A 93 -6.52 14.61 -12.53
C PRO A 93 -7.11 14.42 -13.93
N ASN A 94 -8.39 14.76 -14.09
CA ASN A 94 -9.18 14.53 -15.31
C ASN A 94 -8.62 15.19 -16.57
N HIS A 95 -7.81 16.24 -16.46
CA HIS A 95 -7.22 16.95 -17.59
C HIS A 95 -5.88 16.36 -18.06
N LEU A 96 -5.38 15.32 -17.40
CA LEU A 96 -4.10 14.69 -17.73
C LEU A 96 -4.30 13.30 -18.38
N PRO A 97 -3.37 12.88 -19.25
CA PRO A 97 -3.36 11.52 -19.78
C PRO A 97 -3.25 10.49 -18.66
N GLY A 98 -4.14 9.50 -18.66
CA GLY A 98 -4.21 8.50 -17.62
C GLY A 98 -5.07 8.90 -16.41
N ALA A 99 -5.94 9.92 -16.59
CA ALA A 99 -6.89 10.34 -15.55
C ALA A 99 -7.63 9.16 -14.91
N GLY A 100 -7.77 9.19 -13.58
CA GLY A 100 -8.45 8.18 -12.79
C GLY A 100 -7.69 7.79 -11.52
N GLY A 101 -8.28 6.91 -10.74
CA GLY A 101 -7.69 6.34 -9.52
C GLY A 101 -7.09 4.95 -9.80
N TYR A 102 -5.90 4.71 -9.27
CA TYR A 102 -5.19 3.44 -9.35
C TYR A 102 -4.89 2.97 -7.93
N ARG A 103 -5.51 1.89 -7.49
CA ARG A 103 -5.34 1.33 -6.15
C ARG A 103 -5.34 -0.20 -6.18
N GLU A 104 -4.38 -0.80 -5.50
CA GLU A 104 -4.42 -2.17 -5.02
C GLU A 104 -4.62 -2.18 -3.52
N HIS A 105 -5.19 -3.24 -2.99
CA HIS A 105 -5.43 -3.37 -1.57
C HIS A 105 -5.34 -4.82 -1.11
N ASP A 106 -4.37 -5.07 -0.25
CA ASP A 106 -4.25 -6.34 0.48
C ASP A 106 -4.27 -6.10 1.99
N ILE A 107 -4.68 -7.13 2.73
CA ILE A 107 -4.62 -7.19 4.19
C ILE A 107 -3.62 -8.24 4.59
N LEU A 108 -2.68 -7.85 5.44
CA LEU A 108 -1.55 -8.68 5.86
C LEU A 108 -1.51 -8.79 7.38
N VAL A 109 -1.22 -10.00 7.85
CA VAL A 109 -0.92 -10.28 9.26
C VAL A 109 0.60 -10.30 9.42
N ILE A 110 1.12 -9.47 10.32
CA ILE A 110 2.56 -9.44 10.64
C ILE A 110 2.90 -10.69 11.45
N THR A 111 3.90 -11.45 11.02
CA THR A 111 4.28 -12.72 11.68
C THR A 111 5.77 -12.99 11.58
N LYS A 112 6.29 -13.78 12.52
CA LYS A 112 7.64 -14.36 12.49
C LYS A 112 7.65 -15.81 12.00
N GLU A 113 6.48 -16.40 11.76
CA GLU A 113 6.34 -17.81 11.42
C GLU A 113 6.82 -18.15 10.00
N ASN A 114 7.05 -17.17 9.18
CA ASN A 114 7.53 -17.37 7.82
C ASN A 114 8.70 -16.42 7.49
N ASN A 115 9.46 -16.75 6.44
CA ASN A 115 10.61 -15.97 5.99
C ASN A 115 10.24 -14.62 5.36
N LYS A 116 8.95 -14.33 5.15
CA LYS A 116 8.45 -13.10 4.54
C LYS A 116 8.12 -12.02 5.57
N GLY A 117 7.94 -12.38 6.84
CA GLY A 117 7.55 -11.46 7.91
C GLY A 117 6.07 -11.09 7.94
N ASN A 118 5.28 -11.56 6.99
CA ASN A 118 3.83 -11.37 6.94
C ASN A 118 3.12 -12.48 6.15
N THR A 119 1.80 -12.55 6.35
CA THR A 119 0.89 -13.41 5.58
C THR A 119 -0.23 -12.57 4.98
N ASN A 120 -0.37 -12.59 3.66
CA ASN A 120 -1.50 -11.98 2.96
C ASN A 120 -2.75 -12.84 3.15
N ILE A 121 -3.83 -12.26 3.65
CA ILE A 121 -5.12 -12.93 3.91
C ILE A 121 -6.24 -12.51 2.95
N THR A 122 -5.96 -11.63 1.99
CA THR A 122 -6.96 -11.15 1.02
C THR A 122 -7.26 -12.17 -0.06
N GLY A 123 -6.25 -12.78 -0.65
CA GLY A 123 -6.40 -13.91 -1.58
C GLY A 123 -6.88 -13.58 -2.99
N PHE A 124 -6.96 -12.31 -3.39
CA PHE A 124 -7.32 -11.91 -4.75
C PHE A 124 -6.08 -11.78 -5.65
N ALA A 125 -6.22 -12.23 -6.89
CA ALA A 125 -5.23 -11.97 -7.92
C ALA A 125 -5.28 -10.51 -8.36
N TYR A 126 -4.11 -9.88 -8.55
CA TYR A 126 -3.98 -8.51 -9.01
C TYR A 126 -2.76 -8.36 -9.93
N GLY A 127 -2.48 -7.14 -10.32
CA GLY A 127 -1.35 -6.83 -11.18
C GLY A 127 -1.75 -6.58 -12.64
N PRO A 128 -0.76 -6.35 -13.51
CA PRO A 128 -0.99 -5.91 -14.89
C PRO A 128 -1.92 -6.81 -15.70
N ASP A 129 -1.84 -8.11 -15.47
CA ASP A 129 -2.63 -9.11 -16.20
C ASP A 129 -4.08 -9.21 -15.73
N HIS A 130 -4.39 -8.60 -14.58
CA HIS A 130 -5.72 -8.63 -13.96
C HIS A 130 -6.47 -7.29 -14.04
N LEU A 131 -5.90 -6.27 -14.68
CA LEU A 131 -6.52 -4.96 -14.84
C LEU A 131 -7.81 -5.04 -15.70
N ILE A 132 -7.81 -5.91 -16.69
CA ILE A 132 -8.93 -6.04 -17.64
C ILE A 132 -9.60 -7.39 -17.42
N VAL A 133 -10.84 -7.36 -16.97
CA VAL A 133 -11.69 -8.56 -16.89
C VAL A 133 -12.17 -8.87 -18.30
N LYS A 134 -11.78 -10.04 -18.82
CA LYS A 134 -12.28 -10.55 -20.11
C LYS A 134 -13.46 -11.48 -19.84
N ASN A 135 -14.59 -11.19 -20.45
CA ASN A 135 -15.76 -12.07 -20.45
C ASN A 135 -15.55 -13.27 -21.39
#